data_eb75efcf27ec9652b7d3a6dafcdb4506
#
_entry.id   eb75efcf27ec9652b7d3a6dafcdb4506
#
_cell.length_a   1.000
_cell.length_b   1.000
_cell.length_c   1.000
_cell.angle_alpha   90.00
_cell.angle_beta   90.00
_cell.angle_gamma   90.00
#
_symmetry.space_group_name_H-M   'P 1'
#
loop_
_entity.id
_entity.type
_entity.pdbx_description
1 polymer ?
#
loop_
_entity_poly.entity_id
_entity_poly.type
_entity_poly.pdbx_seq_one_letter_code
_entity_poly.pdbx_strand_id
1 'polypeptide(L)'
;GGKLRAWHVLFPSFTPAGEVLSELRRRVAASGVRVETGAEVVGLSPREVRLADGRTLACDAAVLCTGFTLFDASVKEEYGYGIYDNVLTSVDVERMLREGRVAKADGSQPRRIAFLHCVGSRDEKVCQQHCSKVCCITGVKQAMEMKRLFPDADVFNFYMDIRMFGPGYEEMYRE
;
A
#
# COMPACT_ATOMS: atom_id res chain seq x y z
N GLY A 1 6.66 -0.97 11.15
CA GLY A 1 6.44 -1.71 9.94
C GLY A 1 4.99 -2.09 9.65
N GLY A 2 3.97 -1.34 10.11
CA GLY A 2 2.55 -1.65 9.99
C GLY A 2 2.13 -2.33 8.68
N LYS A 3 1.92 -1.57 7.61
CA LYS A 3 1.44 -2.09 6.30
C LYS A 3 2.42 -3.03 5.58
N LEU A 4 3.74 -2.90 5.78
CA LEU A 4 4.73 -3.84 5.25
C LEU A 4 4.46 -5.30 5.62
N ARG A 5 3.80 -5.55 6.75
CA ARG A 5 3.42 -6.91 7.17
C ARG A 5 2.36 -7.54 6.28
N ALA A 6 1.58 -6.71 5.59
CA ALA A 6 0.47 -7.15 4.76
C ALA A 6 0.83 -7.21 3.27
N TRP A 7 1.91 -6.58 2.84
CA TRP A 7 2.31 -6.54 1.44
C TRP A 7 3.09 -7.79 1.03
N HIS A 8 2.96 -8.14 -0.25
CA HIS A 8 3.66 -9.26 -0.87
C HIS A 8 5.10 -8.89 -1.22
N VAL A 9 5.28 -8.10 -2.27
CA VAL A 9 6.58 -7.61 -2.71
C VAL A 9 6.57 -6.09 -2.83
N LEU A 10 7.75 -5.49 -2.77
CA LEU A 10 7.92 -4.03 -2.88
C LEU A 10 8.41 -3.65 -4.27
N PHE A 11 7.86 -2.58 -4.79
CA PHE A 11 8.32 -1.97 -6.04
C PHE A 11 9.56 -1.08 -5.78
N PRO A 12 10.45 -0.85 -6.77
CA PRO A 12 10.42 -1.42 -8.11
C PRO A 12 11.09 -2.80 -8.20
N SER A 13 11.80 -3.22 -7.18
CA SER A 13 12.70 -4.40 -7.20
C SER A 13 12.01 -5.75 -7.02
N PHE A 14 10.70 -5.76 -6.74
CA PHE A 14 9.94 -6.97 -6.37
C PHE A 14 10.53 -7.75 -5.18
N THR A 15 11.26 -7.07 -4.32
CA THR A 15 11.80 -7.67 -3.08
C THR A 15 10.65 -8.04 -2.13
N PRO A 16 10.64 -9.25 -1.56
CA PRO A 16 9.62 -9.64 -0.58
C PRO A 16 9.55 -8.67 0.60
N ALA A 17 8.36 -8.17 0.91
CA ALA A 17 8.17 -7.17 1.96
C ALA A 17 8.61 -7.69 3.36
N GLY A 18 8.47 -9.01 3.58
CA GLY A 18 8.93 -9.67 4.80
C GLY A 18 10.44 -9.63 5.00
N GLU A 19 11.22 -9.76 3.92
CA GLU A 19 12.69 -9.67 3.97
C GLU A 19 13.13 -8.26 4.35
N VAL A 20 12.55 -7.24 3.68
CA VAL A 20 12.84 -5.84 3.99
C VAL A 20 12.48 -5.51 5.44
N LEU A 21 11.32 -5.98 5.91
CA LEU A 21 10.90 -5.77 7.29
C LEU A 21 11.86 -6.43 8.29
N SER A 22 12.30 -7.64 8.01
CA SER A 22 13.25 -8.39 8.86
C SER A 22 14.60 -7.69 8.94
N GLU A 23 15.10 -7.23 7.81
CA GLU A 23 16.36 -6.48 7.75
C GLU A 23 16.28 -5.15 8.52
N LEU A 24 15.19 -4.38 8.33
CA LEU A 24 14.98 -3.12 9.06
C LEU A 24 14.89 -3.35 10.57
N ARG A 25 14.22 -4.42 11.01
CA ARG A 25 14.16 -4.79 12.44
C ARG A 25 15.54 -5.15 12.99
N ARG A 26 16.33 -5.91 12.24
CA ARG A 26 17.70 -6.27 12.61
C ARG A 26 18.57 -5.01 12.77
N ARG A 27 18.46 -4.05 11.84
CA ARG A 27 19.20 -2.77 11.92
C ARG A 27 18.79 -1.95 13.14
N VAL A 28 17.50 -1.85 13.43
CA VAL A 28 16.99 -1.15 14.61
C VAL A 28 17.51 -1.82 15.88
N ALA A 29 17.45 -3.15 15.98
CA ALA A 29 17.97 -3.87 17.14
C ALA A 29 19.48 -3.66 17.34
N ALA A 30 20.25 -3.58 16.25
CA ALA A 30 21.70 -3.36 16.30
C ALA A 30 22.10 -1.91 16.58
N SER A 31 21.19 -0.94 16.36
CA SER A 31 21.51 0.50 16.46
C SER A 31 21.54 1.03 17.89
N GLY A 32 21.09 0.27 18.88
CA GLY A 32 20.95 0.74 20.26
C GLY A 32 19.80 1.75 20.47
N VAL A 33 19.00 2.03 19.46
CA VAL A 33 17.82 2.91 19.57
C VAL A 33 16.81 2.31 20.54
N ARG A 34 16.34 3.12 21.48
CA ARG A 34 15.26 2.74 22.39
C ARG A 34 13.94 2.68 21.62
N VAL A 35 13.30 1.53 21.65
CA VAL A 35 12.00 1.29 21.01
C VAL A 35 10.95 1.09 22.10
N GLU A 36 9.93 1.95 22.13
CA GLU A 36 8.77 1.78 23.00
C GLU A 36 7.56 1.40 22.17
N THR A 37 6.97 0.26 22.47
CA THR A 37 5.74 -0.23 21.86
C THR A 37 4.56 -0.05 22.82
N GLY A 38 3.34 0.09 22.27
CA GLY A 38 2.16 0.37 23.08
C GLY A 38 2.15 1.77 23.72
N ALA A 39 3.05 2.66 23.30
CA ALA A 39 3.15 4.04 23.76
C ALA A 39 2.36 4.95 22.78
N GLU A 40 1.14 5.31 23.13
CA GLU A 40 0.31 6.19 22.34
C GLU A 40 0.75 7.65 22.53
N VAL A 41 1.04 8.34 21.43
CA VAL A 41 1.39 9.76 21.43
C VAL A 41 0.11 10.59 21.32
N VAL A 42 -0.15 11.41 22.34
CA VAL A 42 -1.34 12.28 22.42
C VAL A 42 -1.02 13.77 22.23
N GLY A 43 0.24 14.14 22.19
CA GLY A 43 0.64 15.51 21.95
C GLY A 43 2.10 15.66 21.56
N LEU A 44 2.36 16.69 20.75
CA LEU A 44 3.70 17.09 20.30
C LEU A 44 3.89 18.57 20.54
N SER A 45 5.07 18.93 21.01
CA SER A 45 5.57 20.30 21.04
C SER A 45 7.00 20.33 20.47
N PRO A 46 7.61 21.50 20.25
CA PRO A 46 8.94 21.57 19.64
C PRO A 46 10.06 20.80 20.37
N ARG A 47 9.85 20.48 21.65
CA ARG A 47 10.89 19.86 22.48
C ARG A 47 10.41 18.66 23.30
N GLU A 48 9.17 18.26 23.14
CA GLU A 48 8.61 17.15 23.93
C GLU A 48 7.52 16.39 23.21
N VAL A 49 7.43 15.11 23.54
CA VAL A 49 6.38 14.20 23.11
C VAL A 49 5.61 13.76 24.34
N ARG A 50 4.27 13.95 24.36
CA ARG A 50 3.40 13.50 25.46
C ARG A 50 2.72 12.20 25.10
N LEU A 51 2.75 11.27 26.03
CA LEU A 51 2.13 9.95 25.92
C LEU A 51 0.80 9.89 26.66
N ALA A 52 -0.08 8.99 26.26
CA ALA A 52 -1.39 8.80 26.87
C ALA A 52 -1.29 8.31 28.32
N ASP A 53 -0.20 7.66 28.71
CA ASP A 53 0.07 7.21 30.07
C ASP A 53 0.58 8.34 31.01
N GLY A 54 0.62 9.59 30.53
CA GLY A 54 1.04 10.77 31.27
C GLY A 54 2.54 11.05 31.23
N ARG A 55 3.37 10.19 30.64
CA ARG A 55 4.81 10.45 30.47
C ARG A 55 5.07 11.52 29.42
N THR A 56 6.09 12.30 29.66
CA THR A 56 6.62 13.28 28.70
C THR A 56 8.06 12.91 28.36
N LEU A 57 8.39 12.85 27.10
CA LEU A 57 9.72 12.54 26.58
C LEU A 57 10.30 13.83 25.95
N ALA A 58 11.46 14.27 26.45
CA ALA A 58 12.18 15.37 25.84
C ALA A 58 12.80 14.93 24.50
N CYS A 59 12.76 15.81 23.50
CA CYS A 59 13.40 15.59 22.20
C CYS A 59 13.85 16.92 21.58
N ASP A 60 14.89 16.88 20.76
CA ASP A 60 15.32 18.03 19.94
C ASP A 60 14.56 18.11 18.62
N ALA A 61 14.07 16.97 18.14
CA ALA A 61 13.23 16.85 16.93
C ALA A 61 12.32 15.64 17.01
N ALA A 62 11.16 15.71 16.35
CA ALA A 62 10.25 14.60 16.19
C ALA A 62 10.01 14.31 14.70
N VAL A 63 10.16 13.05 14.28
CA VAL A 63 9.87 12.61 12.92
C VAL A 63 8.59 11.79 12.93
N LEU A 64 7.57 12.27 12.23
CA LEU A 64 6.27 11.61 12.13
C LEU A 64 6.28 10.58 11.01
N CYS A 65 6.19 9.30 11.37
CA CYS A 65 6.13 8.16 10.46
C CYS A 65 4.86 7.32 10.71
N THR A 66 3.71 8.00 10.82
CA THR A 66 2.43 7.40 11.21
C THR A 66 1.75 6.58 10.11
N GLY A 67 2.30 6.60 8.89
CA GLY A 67 1.75 5.91 7.74
C GLY A 67 0.56 6.65 7.13
N PHE A 68 -0.40 5.90 6.58
CA PHE A 68 -1.58 6.44 5.91
C PHE A 68 -2.79 5.53 6.11
N THR A 69 -3.99 6.10 5.98
CA THR A 69 -5.25 5.37 5.93
C THR A 69 -5.63 5.13 4.48
N LEU A 70 -6.09 3.93 4.17
CA LEU A 70 -6.60 3.60 2.85
C LEU A 70 -7.98 4.23 2.65
N PHE A 71 -8.28 4.63 1.43
CA PHE A 71 -9.62 5.07 1.07
C PHE A 71 -10.59 3.89 1.15
N ASP A 72 -11.78 4.14 1.69
CA ASP A 72 -12.86 3.16 1.69
C ASP A 72 -13.53 3.15 0.30
N ALA A 73 -13.23 2.13 -0.48
CA ALA A 73 -13.75 2.02 -1.84
C ALA A 73 -15.27 1.81 -1.91
N SER A 74 -15.92 1.39 -0.81
CA SER A 74 -17.38 1.22 -0.76
C SER A 74 -18.14 2.54 -0.92
N VAL A 75 -17.51 3.67 -0.60
CA VAL A 75 -18.06 5.03 -0.80
C VAL A 75 -18.28 5.35 -2.29
N LYS A 76 -17.58 4.63 -3.19
CA LYS A 76 -17.70 4.77 -4.65
C LYS A 76 -18.47 3.60 -5.23
N GLU A 77 -19.78 3.57 -4.95
CA GLU A 77 -20.69 2.48 -5.34
C GLU A 77 -20.68 2.18 -6.84
N GLU A 78 -20.39 3.19 -7.67
CA GLU A 78 -20.30 3.07 -9.12
C GLU A 78 -19.21 2.07 -9.60
N TYR A 79 -18.22 1.75 -8.74
CA TYR A 79 -17.21 0.74 -9.03
C TYR A 79 -17.57 -0.64 -8.48
N GLY A 80 -18.60 -0.74 -7.63
CA GLY A 80 -19.18 -2.00 -7.19
C GLY A 80 -18.38 -2.76 -6.11
N TYR A 81 -17.42 -2.12 -5.42
CA TYR A 81 -16.73 -2.74 -4.29
C TYR A 81 -17.72 -3.00 -3.14
N GLY A 82 -17.73 -4.23 -2.61
CA GLY A 82 -18.71 -4.67 -1.62
C GLY A 82 -20.08 -5.05 -2.19
N ILE A 83 -20.29 -4.84 -3.50
CA ILE A 83 -21.51 -5.24 -4.23
C ILE A 83 -21.24 -6.49 -5.07
N TYR A 84 -20.11 -6.52 -5.78
CA TYR A 84 -19.71 -7.62 -6.63
C TYR A 84 -18.48 -8.34 -6.07
N ASP A 85 -18.55 -9.63 -5.92
CA ASP A 85 -17.52 -10.48 -5.30
C ASP A 85 -16.14 -10.40 -5.95
N ASN A 86 -16.07 -10.12 -7.24
CA ASN A 86 -14.82 -10.03 -7.99
C ASN A 86 -14.29 -8.58 -8.15
N VAL A 87 -14.88 -7.62 -7.45
CA VAL A 87 -14.37 -6.25 -7.33
C VAL A 87 -13.59 -6.13 -6.04
N LEU A 88 -12.29 -5.91 -6.16
CA LEU A 88 -11.32 -5.98 -5.06
C LEU A 88 -10.55 -4.66 -4.96
N THR A 89 -10.09 -4.34 -3.76
CA THR A 89 -9.10 -3.27 -3.59
C THR A 89 -7.68 -3.80 -3.86
N SER A 90 -6.74 -2.89 -4.10
CA SER A 90 -5.32 -3.26 -4.22
C SER A 90 -4.77 -3.97 -2.98
N VAL A 91 -5.35 -3.73 -1.81
CA VAL A 91 -4.97 -4.40 -0.56
C VAL A 91 -5.49 -5.83 -0.50
N ASP A 92 -6.69 -6.09 -1.01
CA ASP A 92 -7.21 -7.45 -1.14
C ASP A 92 -6.32 -8.26 -2.07
N VAL A 93 -5.90 -7.66 -3.19
CA VAL A 93 -4.96 -8.27 -4.13
C VAL A 93 -3.60 -8.56 -3.47
N GLU A 94 -3.03 -7.62 -2.71
CA GLU A 94 -1.79 -7.85 -1.95
C GLU A 94 -1.91 -9.05 -0.99
N ARG A 95 -3.05 -9.15 -0.29
CA ARG A 95 -3.31 -10.28 0.60
C ARG A 95 -3.35 -11.60 -0.17
N MET A 96 -4.09 -11.66 -1.28
CA MET A 96 -4.20 -12.86 -2.13
C MET A 96 -2.83 -13.27 -2.69
N LEU A 97 -2.03 -12.33 -3.17
CA LEU A 97 -0.67 -12.56 -3.65
C LEU A 97 0.24 -13.13 -2.55
N ARG A 98 0.19 -12.54 -1.36
CA ARG A 98 0.98 -12.99 -0.22
C ARG A 98 0.59 -14.40 0.26
N GLU A 99 -0.71 -14.74 0.17
CA GLU A 99 -1.24 -16.05 0.52
C GLU A 99 -1.03 -17.09 -0.59
N GLY A 100 -0.54 -16.67 -1.76
CA GLY A 100 -0.37 -17.53 -2.93
C GLY A 100 -1.70 -18.06 -3.50
N ARG A 101 -2.80 -17.36 -3.25
CA ARG A 101 -4.15 -17.77 -3.64
C ARG A 101 -4.87 -16.64 -4.37
N VAL A 102 -4.54 -16.46 -5.64
CA VAL A 102 -5.23 -15.48 -6.49
C VAL A 102 -6.27 -16.24 -7.33
N ALA A 103 -7.55 -15.99 -7.03
CA ALA A 103 -8.68 -16.62 -7.72
C ALA A 103 -9.91 -15.72 -7.69
N LYS A 104 -10.86 -15.94 -8.58
CA LYS A 104 -12.19 -15.35 -8.48
C LYS A 104 -12.97 -15.92 -7.28
N ALA A 105 -14.09 -15.31 -6.92
CA ALA A 105 -14.94 -15.76 -5.83
C ALA A 105 -15.45 -17.21 -5.99
N ASP A 106 -15.63 -17.66 -7.24
CA ASP A 106 -16.00 -19.03 -7.57
C ASP A 106 -14.82 -20.02 -7.56
N GLY A 107 -13.63 -19.57 -7.19
CA GLY A 107 -12.40 -20.35 -7.15
C GLY A 107 -11.70 -20.52 -8.50
N SER A 108 -12.27 -20.05 -9.59
CA SER A 108 -11.67 -20.17 -10.92
C SER A 108 -10.62 -19.10 -11.18
N GLN A 109 -9.73 -19.34 -12.15
CA GLN A 109 -8.71 -18.37 -12.54
C GLN A 109 -9.33 -17.20 -13.31
N PRO A 110 -8.83 -15.97 -13.09
CA PRO A 110 -9.26 -14.81 -13.87
C PRO A 110 -8.71 -14.88 -15.29
N ARG A 111 -9.57 -14.61 -16.29
CA ARG A 111 -9.16 -14.47 -17.69
C ARG A 111 -9.01 -13.02 -18.14
N ARG A 112 -9.69 -12.11 -17.45
CA ARG A 112 -9.59 -10.66 -17.68
C ARG A 112 -9.49 -9.97 -16.35
N ILE A 113 -8.50 -9.10 -16.22
CA ILE A 113 -8.20 -8.34 -15.00
C ILE A 113 -8.12 -6.87 -15.37
N ALA A 114 -8.86 -6.03 -14.67
CA ALA A 114 -8.87 -4.59 -14.89
C ALA A 114 -8.44 -3.86 -13.62
N PHE A 115 -7.46 -2.99 -13.74
CA PHE A 115 -7.04 -2.08 -12.68
C PHE A 115 -7.60 -0.68 -12.95
N LEU A 116 -8.42 -0.18 -12.02
CA LEU A 116 -8.94 1.19 -12.06
C LEU A 116 -8.12 2.05 -11.11
N HIS A 117 -7.45 3.05 -11.68
CA HIS A 117 -6.62 3.98 -10.92
C HIS A 117 -7.42 5.17 -10.38
N CYS A 118 -6.87 5.87 -9.41
CA CYS A 118 -7.40 7.10 -8.82
C CYS A 118 -8.77 6.95 -8.13
N VAL A 119 -9.19 5.74 -7.73
CA VAL A 119 -10.41 5.58 -6.93
C VAL A 119 -10.19 6.22 -5.56
N GLY A 120 -11.00 7.24 -5.21
CA GLY A 120 -10.83 8.04 -4.00
C GLY A 120 -9.57 8.92 -3.98
N SER A 121 -9.06 9.29 -5.16
CA SER A 121 -7.92 10.20 -5.34
C SER A 121 -8.13 11.00 -6.62
N ARG A 122 -7.83 12.30 -6.61
CA ARG A 122 -8.15 13.23 -7.70
C ARG A 122 -9.67 13.26 -8.00
N ASP A 123 -10.47 13.13 -6.96
CA ASP A 123 -11.92 13.00 -7.04
C ASP A 123 -12.59 14.02 -6.10
N GLU A 124 -13.24 15.02 -6.69
CA GLU A 124 -13.92 16.08 -5.96
C GLU A 124 -15.16 15.58 -5.22
N LYS A 125 -15.84 14.55 -5.74
CA LYS A 125 -17.07 14.00 -5.15
C LYS A 125 -16.85 13.40 -3.77
N VAL A 126 -15.62 13.00 -3.45
CA VAL A 126 -15.24 12.46 -2.14
C VAL A 126 -14.23 13.36 -1.41
N CYS A 127 -14.14 14.63 -1.81
CA CYS A 127 -13.25 15.64 -1.22
C CYS A 127 -11.75 15.27 -1.23
N GLN A 128 -11.30 14.48 -2.21
CA GLN A 128 -9.93 14.02 -2.37
C GLN A 128 -9.33 14.52 -3.69
N GLN A 129 -9.07 15.81 -3.79
CA GLN A 129 -8.61 16.45 -5.05
C GLN A 129 -7.15 16.15 -5.41
N HIS A 130 -6.33 15.77 -4.43
CA HIS A 130 -4.90 15.51 -4.64
C HIS A 130 -4.61 14.09 -5.12
N CYS A 131 -3.46 13.91 -5.76
CA CYS A 131 -2.96 12.59 -6.15
C CYS A 131 -2.36 11.86 -4.95
N SER A 132 -2.73 10.60 -4.74
CA SER A 132 -2.15 9.73 -3.70
C SER A 132 -0.68 9.39 -3.95
N LYS A 133 -0.20 9.56 -5.18
CA LYS A 133 1.18 9.27 -5.65
C LYS A 133 1.61 7.80 -5.60
N VAL A 134 0.74 6.89 -5.20
CA VAL A 134 1.08 5.47 -5.04
C VAL A 134 0.24 4.52 -5.88
N CYS A 135 -0.97 4.93 -6.32
CA CYS A 135 -1.88 4.03 -7.03
C CYS A 135 -1.31 3.55 -8.38
N CYS A 136 -0.65 4.43 -9.15
CA CYS A 136 -0.07 4.04 -10.43
C CYS A 136 1.02 2.99 -10.25
N ILE A 137 1.95 3.23 -9.33
CA ILE A 137 3.06 2.32 -9.06
C ILE A 137 2.54 0.97 -8.54
N THR A 138 1.57 1.00 -7.62
CA THR A 138 0.94 -0.22 -7.09
C THR A 138 0.20 -0.99 -8.16
N GLY A 139 -0.61 -0.30 -8.98
CA GLY A 139 -1.38 -0.93 -10.05
C GLY A 139 -0.50 -1.57 -11.13
N VAL A 140 0.56 -0.88 -11.57
CA VAL A 140 1.53 -1.45 -12.52
C VAL A 140 2.22 -2.66 -11.92
N LYS A 141 2.72 -2.58 -10.68
CA LYS A 141 3.32 -3.73 -9.99
C LYS A 141 2.38 -4.93 -9.96
N GLN A 142 1.14 -4.72 -9.51
CA GLN A 142 0.15 -5.80 -9.42
C GLN A 142 -0.24 -6.34 -10.80
N ALA A 143 -0.33 -5.49 -11.83
CA ALA A 143 -0.59 -5.92 -13.20
C ALA A 143 0.53 -6.86 -13.71
N MET A 144 1.79 -6.53 -13.44
CA MET A 144 2.94 -7.39 -13.77
C MET A 144 2.87 -8.73 -12.99
N GLU A 145 2.55 -8.71 -11.70
CA GLU A 145 2.37 -9.93 -10.89
C GLU A 145 1.23 -10.79 -11.44
N MET A 146 0.09 -10.18 -11.79
CA MET A 146 -1.03 -10.91 -12.42
C MET A 146 -0.65 -11.53 -13.75
N LYS A 147 0.10 -10.81 -14.59
CA LYS A 147 0.55 -11.33 -15.88
C LYS A 147 1.57 -12.47 -15.74
N ARG A 148 2.40 -12.44 -14.69
CA ARG A 148 3.32 -13.56 -14.36
C ARG A 148 2.57 -14.79 -13.88
N LEU A 149 1.51 -14.62 -13.06
CA LEU A 149 0.70 -15.73 -12.53
C LEU A 149 -0.26 -16.32 -13.58
N PHE A 150 -0.80 -15.48 -14.45
CA PHE A 150 -1.78 -15.82 -15.47
C PHE A 150 -1.33 -15.31 -16.85
N PRO A 151 -0.37 -15.98 -17.49
CA PRO A 151 0.21 -15.51 -18.76
C PRO A 151 -0.82 -15.33 -19.89
N ASP A 152 -1.89 -16.13 -19.87
CA ASP A 152 -2.96 -16.10 -20.88
C ASP A 152 -4.07 -15.09 -20.54
N ALA A 153 -4.04 -14.44 -19.37
CA ALA A 153 -5.04 -13.46 -19.00
C ALA A 153 -4.79 -12.12 -19.70
N ASP A 154 -5.87 -11.46 -20.09
CA ASP A 154 -5.83 -10.05 -20.51
C ASP A 154 -5.78 -9.16 -19.27
N VAL A 155 -4.79 -8.28 -19.18
CA VAL A 155 -4.62 -7.33 -18.07
C VAL A 155 -4.72 -5.91 -18.59
N PHE A 156 -5.63 -5.13 -18.01
CA PHE A 156 -5.92 -3.75 -18.41
C PHE A 156 -5.67 -2.78 -17.27
N ASN A 157 -5.10 -1.60 -17.59
CA ASN A 157 -4.99 -0.48 -16.66
C ASN A 157 -5.82 0.68 -17.19
N PHE A 158 -6.80 1.15 -16.41
CA PHE A 158 -7.63 2.32 -16.70
C PHE A 158 -7.17 3.49 -15.83
N TYR A 159 -6.68 4.55 -16.44
CA TYR A 159 -6.06 5.68 -15.77
C TYR A 159 -6.34 7.01 -16.49
N MET A 160 -6.23 8.11 -15.78
CA MET A 160 -6.25 9.46 -16.36
C MET A 160 -4.87 9.85 -16.89
N ASP A 161 -3.83 9.58 -16.11
CA ASP A 161 -2.41 9.66 -16.46
C ASP A 161 -1.63 8.66 -15.59
N ILE A 162 -0.49 8.19 -16.07
CA ILE A 162 0.43 7.32 -15.30
C ILE A 162 1.53 8.18 -14.68
N ARG A 163 1.72 8.02 -13.38
CA ARG A 163 2.73 8.74 -12.60
C ARG A 163 3.73 7.78 -11.98
N MET A 164 4.82 7.57 -12.70
CA MET A 164 5.92 6.68 -12.30
C MET A 164 7.15 7.55 -11.99
N PHE A 165 7.19 8.11 -10.77
CA PHE A 165 8.27 8.99 -10.36
C PHE A 165 9.03 8.38 -9.19
N GLY A 166 10.33 8.33 -9.32
CA GLY A 166 11.25 7.74 -8.36
C GLY A 166 12.25 6.81 -9.04
N PRO A 167 13.35 6.49 -8.37
CA PRO A 167 14.40 5.63 -8.94
C PRO A 167 13.87 4.24 -9.29
N GLY A 168 14.04 3.82 -10.54
CA GLY A 168 13.67 2.50 -11.03
C GLY A 168 12.18 2.30 -11.35
N TYR A 169 11.31 3.32 -11.19
CA TYR A 169 9.88 3.15 -11.44
C TYR A 169 9.52 3.27 -12.92
N GLU A 170 10.22 4.14 -13.64
CA GLU A 170 10.07 4.28 -15.09
C GLU A 170 10.53 3.01 -15.81
N GLU A 171 11.64 2.43 -15.37
CA GLU A 171 12.14 1.15 -15.85
C GLU A 171 11.13 0.04 -15.63
N MET A 172 10.57 -0.07 -14.41
CA MET A 172 9.53 -1.05 -14.09
C MET A 172 8.27 -0.87 -14.98
N TYR A 173 7.93 0.36 -15.35
CA TYR A 173 6.79 0.61 -16.23
C TYR A 173 7.03 0.17 -17.67
N ARG A 174 8.27 0.15 -18.12
CA ARG A 174 8.65 -0.24 -19.49
C ARG A 174 8.78 -1.75 -19.70
N GLU A 175 8.91 -2.53 -18.63
CA GLU A 175 8.88 -4.00 -18.66
C GLU A 175 7.50 -4.55 -19.02
#